data_67a3a4535d7fe9cca7ecb8f4f7e8c150
#
_entry.id   67a3a4535d7fe9cca7ecb8f4f7e8c150
#
_cell.length_a   1.000
_cell.length_b   1.000
_cell.length_c   1.000
_cell.angle_alpha   90.00
_cell.angle_beta   90.00
_cell.angle_gamma   90.00
#
_symmetry.space_group_name_H-M   'P 1'
#
loop_
_entity.id
_entity.type
_entity.pdbx_description
1 polymer ?
#
loop_
_entity_poly.entity_id
_entity_poly.type
_entity_poly.pdbx_seq_one_letter_code
_entity_poly.pdbx_strand_id
1 'polypeptide(L)'
;MKSNEKSKAVTIAWYVLFAAMAIYYGWRLFSLTPWYDELYTYYYFISRGPVYAAIHWPLPNNHVGYSVLSAFLDFFGNSYIGLRGVSYLSALANMILVYRLGGRYLKGQAPLNTVILYVSVGLVNQMAVQGRGYTLGITCCLLAWRSMAAVCEEEKPKKKYYLIYILSLALGLYTVYRNVYWVIPLCIDAV
;
A
#
# COMPACT_ATOMS: atom_id res chain seq x y z
N MET A 1 29.39 -6.18 22.60
CA MET A 1 29.08 -7.42 21.85
C MET A 1 27.58 -7.76 21.86
N LYS A 2 26.90 -7.96 22.99
CA LYS A 2 25.45 -8.34 23.06
C LYS A 2 24.46 -7.39 22.33
N SER A 3 24.73 -6.07 22.26
CA SER A 3 23.83 -5.12 21.57
C SER A 3 23.86 -5.28 20.05
N ASN A 4 25.03 -5.57 19.47
CA ASN A 4 25.19 -5.75 18.02
C ASN A 4 24.58 -7.09 17.55
N GLU A 5 24.65 -8.13 18.36
CA GLU A 5 24.03 -9.43 18.07
C GLU A 5 22.49 -9.33 18.07
N LYS A 6 21.92 -8.63 19.06
CA LYS A 6 20.46 -8.37 19.09
C LYS A 6 19.97 -7.59 17.87
N SER A 7 20.72 -6.57 17.43
CA SER A 7 20.39 -5.81 16.22
C SER A 7 20.41 -6.66 14.96
N LYS A 8 21.41 -7.55 14.81
CA LYS A 8 21.48 -8.49 13.69
C LYS A 8 20.32 -9.50 13.68
N ALA A 9 19.97 -10.05 14.85
CA ALA A 9 18.85 -10.96 14.98
C ALA A 9 17.51 -10.33 14.56
N VAL A 10 17.24 -9.07 14.96
CA VAL A 10 16.05 -8.33 14.56
C VAL A 10 16.02 -8.09 13.04
N THR A 11 17.15 -7.76 12.46
CA THR A 11 17.27 -7.55 11.01
C THR A 11 17.00 -8.85 10.24
N ILE A 12 17.56 -9.96 10.68
CA ILE A 12 17.30 -11.28 10.06
C ILE A 12 15.82 -11.64 10.20
N ALA A 13 15.24 -11.49 11.38
CA ALA A 13 13.82 -11.75 11.63
C ALA A 13 12.91 -10.91 10.74
N TRP A 14 13.25 -9.64 10.50
CA TRP A 14 12.56 -8.77 9.56
C TRP A 14 12.58 -9.33 8.12
N TYR A 15 13.75 -9.71 7.60
CA TYR A 15 13.84 -10.25 6.24
C TYR A 15 13.12 -11.60 6.10
N VAL A 16 13.20 -12.46 7.12
CA VAL A 16 12.48 -13.74 7.14
C VAL A 16 10.96 -13.51 7.12
N LEU A 17 10.45 -12.61 7.97
CA LEU A 17 9.03 -12.26 7.99
C LEU A 17 8.59 -11.68 6.65
N PHE A 18 9.36 -10.75 6.09
CA PHE A 18 9.04 -10.12 4.80
C PHE A 18 8.98 -11.16 3.67
N ALA A 19 9.97 -12.05 3.58
CA ALA A 19 10.00 -13.11 2.58
C ALA A 19 8.83 -14.10 2.76
N ALA A 20 8.55 -14.51 3.99
CA ALA A 20 7.42 -15.39 4.29
C ALA A 20 6.07 -14.77 3.88
N MET A 21 5.86 -13.49 4.18
CA MET A 21 4.63 -12.78 3.79
C MET A 21 4.56 -12.54 2.29
N ALA A 22 5.68 -12.27 1.62
CA ALA A 22 5.71 -12.13 0.17
C ALA A 22 5.31 -13.44 -0.53
N ILE A 23 5.84 -14.58 -0.07
CA ILE A 23 5.46 -15.91 -0.57
C ILE A 23 3.98 -16.19 -0.27
N TYR A 24 3.51 -15.93 0.95
CA TYR A 24 2.14 -16.15 1.37
C TYR A 24 1.14 -15.34 0.55
N TYR A 25 1.38 -14.04 0.38
CA TYR A 25 0.52 -13.18 -0.45
C TYR A 25 0.62 -13.55 -1.93
N GLY A 26 1.81 -13.90 -2.44
CA GLY A 26 1.99 -14.37 -3.81
C GLY A 26 1.20 -15.66 -4.08
N TRP A 27 1.25 -16.62 -3.17
CA TRP A 27 0.43 -17.84 -3.27
C TRP A 27 -1.09 -17.49 -3.25
N ARG A 28 -1.54 -16.67 -2.33
CA ARG A 28 -2.96 -16.27 -2.23
C ARG A 28 -3.45 -15.50 -3.45
N LEU A 29 -2.60 -14.69 -4.07
CA LEU A 29 -2.92 -13.93 -5.28
C LEU A 29 -3.47 -14.86 -6.38
N PHE A 30 -2.87 -16.04 -6.55
CA PHE A 30 -3.25 -16.98 -7.59
C PHE A 30 -4.25 -18.05 -7.12
N SER A 31 -4.27 -18.41 -5.82
CA SER A 31 -5.06 -19.53 -5.31
C SER A 31 -6.49 -19.17 -4.91
N LEU A 32 -6.76 -17.91 -4.58
CA LEU A 32 -8.08 -17.50 -4.12
C LEU A 32 -9.01 -17.18 -5.28
N THR A 33 -10.24 -17.69 -5.22
CA THR A 33 -11.30 -17.31 -6.16
C THR A 33 -11.61 -15.83 -6.04
N PRO A 34 -11.66 -15.07 -7.16
CA PRO A 34 -12.02 -13.66 -7.13
C PRO A 34 -13.46 -13.47 -6.66
N TRP A 35 -13.68 -12.41 -5.87
CA TRP A 35 -14.99 -12.00 -5.43
C TRP A 35 -15.75 -11.27 -6.54
N TYR A 36 -17.07 -11.16 -6.41
CA TYR A 36 -17.91 -10.46 -7.38
C TYR A 36 -17.42 -9.06 -7.73
N ASP A 37 -17.08 -8.26 -6.71
CA ASP A 37 -16.56 -6.90 -6.88
C ASP A 37 -15.21 -6.84 -7.61
N GLU A 38 -14.37 -7.87 -7.43
CA GLU A 38 -13.10 -8.00 -8.15
C GLU A 38 -13.33 -8.30 -9.62
N LEU A 39 -14.23 -9.24 -9.91
CA LEU A 39 -14.61 -9.59 -11.29
C LEU A 39 -15.25 -8.39 -11.98
N TYR A 40 -16.13 -7.66 -11.30
CA TYR A 40 -16.70 -6.43 -11.82
C TYR A 40 -15.60 -5.41 -12.16
N THR A 41 -14.65 -5.16 -11.23
CA THR A 41 -13.52 -4.24 -11.45
C THR A 41 -12.67 -4.69 -12.64
N TYR A 42 -12.41 -5.99 -12.78
CA TYR A 42 -11.60 -6.51 -13.88
C TYR A 42 -12.28 -6.32 -15.23
N TYR A 43 -13.49 -6.85 -15.41
CA TYR A 43 -14.17 -6.86 -16.70
C TYR A 43 -14.67 -5.48 -17.15
N TYR A 44 -15.10 -4.63 -16.21
CA TYR A 44 -15.63 -3.31 -16.55
C TYR A 44 -14.56 -2.22 -16.66
N PHE A 45 -13.41 -2.39 -16.04
CA PHE A 45 -12.38 -1.34 -16.03
C PHE A 45 -11.01 -1.84 -16.47
N ILE A 46 -10.41 -2.81 -15.76
CA ILE A 46 -9.01 -3.20 -15.93
C ILE A 46 -8.76 -3.76 -17.34
N SER A 47 -9.54 -4.74 -17.79
CA SER A 47 -9.38 -5.40 -19.09
C SER A 47 -9.63 -4.49 -20.29
N ARG A 48 -10.22 -3.32 -20.08
CA ARG A 48 -10.47 -2.33 -21.13
C ARG A 48 -9.36 -1.29 -21.29
N GLY A 49 -8.32 -1.41 -20.47
CA GLY A 49 -7.14 -0.58 -20.55
C GLY A 49 -7.17 0.66 -19.65
N PRO A 50 -5.98 1.28 -19.43
CA PRO A 50 -5.81 2.32 -18.43
C PRO A 50 -6.59 3.61 -18.76
N VAL A 51 -6.70 3.98 -20.03
CA VAL A 51 -7.45 5.18 -20.43
C VAL A 51 -8.93 5.00 -20.13
N TYR A 52 -9.51 3.85 -20.50
CA TYR A 52 -10.91 3.55 -20.20
C TYR A 52 -11.17 3.55 -18.69
N ALA A 53 -10.30 2.90 -17.91
CA ALA A 53 -10.40 2.85 -16.45
C ALA A 53 -10.37 4.25 -15.81
N ALA A 54 -9.62 5.20 -16.40
CA ALA A 54 -9.46 6.56 -15.90
C ALA A 54 -10.71 7.44 -16.11
N ILE A 55 -11.41 7.27 -17.23
CA ILE A 55 -12.48 8.20 -17.64
C ILE A 55 -13.89 7.61 -17.52
N HIS A 56 -14.00 6.28 -17.40
CA HIS A 56 -15.30 5.60 -17.34
C HIS A 56 -15.73 5.35 -15.89
N TRP A 57 -16.75 6.08 -15.45
CA TRP A 57 -17.20 6.05 -14.06
C TRP A 57 -18.73 5.94 -13.94
N PRO A 58 -19.32 4.81 -14.38
CA PRO A 58 -20.78 4.63 -14.38
C PRO A 58 -21.36 4.45 -12.97
N LEU A 59 -20.55 3.96 -12.01
CA LEU A 59 -20.94 3.67 -10.64
C LEU A 59 -19.79 4.01 -9.67
N PRO A 60 -20.08 4.37 -8.41
CA PRO A 60 -19.07 4.66 -7.39
C PRO A 60 -18.21 3.44 -6.98
N ASN A 61 -18.39 2.30 -7.64
CA ASN A 61 -17.64 1.07 -7.40
C ASN A 61 -16.24 1.05 -8.06
N ASN A 62 -15.93 1.98 -8.97
CA ASN A 62 -14.60 2.07 -9.57
C ASN A 62 -13.60 2.73 -8.60
N HIS A 63 -12.59 1.97 -8.19
CA HIS A 63 -11.44 2.50 -7.50
C HIS A 63 -10.42 3.01 -8.53
N VAL A 64 -10.66 4.21 -9.07
CA VAL A 64 -10.07 4.68 -10.34
C VAL A 64 -8.56 4.57 -10.38
N GLY A 65 -7.83 5.13 -9.40
CA GLY A 65 -6.37 5.04 -9.35
C GLY A 65 -5.86 3.60 -9.32
N TYR A 66 -6.57 2.72 -8.59
CA TYR A 66 -6.27 1.29 -8.56
C TYR A 66 -6.48 0.64 -9.92
N SER A 67 -7.65 0.85 -10.54
CA SER A 67 -8.01 0.25 -11.82
C SER A 67 -7.06 0.68 -12.95
N VAL A 68 -6.62 1.93 -12.95
CA VAL A 68 -5.62 2.44 -13.91
C VAL A 68 -4.28 1.73 -13.75
N LEU A 69 -3.75 1.65 -12.52
CA LEU A 69 -2.48 0.96 -12.27
C LEU A 69 -2.57 -0.54 -12.56
N SER A 70 -3.68 -1.16 -12.22
CA SER A 70 -3.96 -2.57 -12.49
C SER A 70 -4.05 -2.86 -13.99
N ALA A 71 -4.63 -1.94 -14.79
CA ALA A 71 -4.69 -2.09 -16.24
C ALA A 71 -3.30 -2.05 -16.89
N PHE A 72 -2.32 -1.32 -16.33
CA PHE A 72 -0.93 -1.42 -16.76
C PHE A 72 -0.31 -2.79 -16.44
N LEU A 73 -0.63 -3.38 -15.28
CA LEU A 73 -0.15 -4.72 -14.95
C LEU A 73 -0.84 -5.82 -15.78
N ASP A 74 -2.06 -5.59 -16.27
CA ASP A 74 -2.77 -6.53 -17.12
C ASP A 74 -2.08 -6.74 -18.49
N PHE A 75 -1.25 -5.79 -18.95
CA PHE A 75 -0.42 -5.96 -20.14
C PHE A 75 0.59 -7.11 -20.05
N PHE A 76 0.88 -7.64 -18.86
CA PHE A 76 1.67 -8.86 -18.70
C PHE A 76 0.93 -10.13 -19.15
N GLY A 77 -0.35 -10.04 -19.55
CA GLY A 77 -1.13 -11.14 -20.11
C GLY A 77 -1.62 -12.16 -19.07
N ASN A 78 -1.59 -11.82 -17.77
CA ASN A 78 -2.13 -12.66 -16.70
C ASN A 78 -3.17 -11.89 -15.90
N SER A 79 -4.43 -12.31 -15.97
CA SER A 79 -5.56 -11.64 -15.34
C SER A 79 -5.48 -11.54 -13.81
N TYR A 80 -4.85 -12.51 -13.14
CA TYR A 80 -4.61 -12.43 -11.70
C TYR A 80 -3.60 -11.35 -11.35
N ILE A 81 -2.55 -11.20 -12.16
CA ILE A 81 -1.56 -10.12 -12.00
C ILE A 81 -2.22 -8.77 -12.29
N GLY A 82 -2.98 -8.67 -13.38
CA GLY A 82 -3.75 -7.48 -13.72
C GLY A 82 -4.71 -7.10 -12.58
N LEU A 83 -5.48 -8.07 -12.09
CA LEU A 83 -6.48 -7.83 -11.05
C LEU A 83 -5.86 -7.49 -9.68
N ARG A 84 -4.86 -8.24 -9.21
CA ARG A 84 -4.40 -8.23 -7.81
C ARG A 84 -2.96 -7.76 -7.60
N GLY A 85 -2.20 -7.60 -8.68
CA GLY A 85 -0.78 -7.25 -8.61
C GLY A 85 -0.53 -5.93 -7.89
N VAL A 86 -1.37 -4.91 -8.11
CA VAL A 86 -1.26 -3.63 -7.40
C VAL A 86 -1.47 -3.80 -5.90
N SER A 87 -2.47 -4.59 -5.46
CA SER A 87 -2.69 -4.88 -4.04
C SER A 87 -1.52 -5.61 -3.42
N TYR A 88 -1.00 -6.63 -4.11
CA TYR A 88 0.18 -7.38 -3.68
C TYR A 88 1.41 -6.49 -3.48
N LEU A 89 1.76 -5.69 -4.49
CA LEU A 89 2.90 -4.77 -4.41
C LEU A 89 2.70 -3.71 -3.31
N SER A 90 1.48 -3.20 -3.18
CA SER A 90 1.10 -2.27 -2.11
C SER A 90 1.24 -2.91 -0.73
N ALA A 91 0.83 -4.17 -0.55
CA ALA A 91 0.96 -4.87 0.71
C ALA A 91 2.43 -5.02 1.14
N LEU A 92 3.32 -5.38 0.20
CA LEU A 92 4.76 -5.44 0.47
C LEU A 92 5.34 -4.05 0.79
N ALA A 93 4.94 -3.04 0.05
CA ALA A 93 5.35 -1.65 0.32
C ALA A 93 4.87 -1.19 1.70
N ASN A 94 3.65 -1.54 2.10
CA ASN A 94 3.09 -1.21 3.41
C ASN A 94 3.89 -1.84 4.55
N MET A 95 4.32 -3.09 4.42
CA MET A 95 5.19 -3.73 5.42
C MET A 95 6.51 -2.95 5.59
N ILE A 96 7.14 -2.53 4.47
CA ILE A 96 8.37 -1.73 4.50
C ILE A 96 8.11 -0.36 5.15
N LEU A 97 7.00 0.29 4.79
CA LEU A 97 6.64 1.61 5.33
C LEU A 97 6.33 1.55 6.82
N VAL A 98 5.57 0.56 7.27
CA VAL A 98 5.25 0.33 8.70
C VAL A 98 6.53 0.07 9.49
N TYR A 99 7.45 -0.76 8.98
CA TYR A 99 8.74 -1.01 9.62
C TYR A 99 9.56 0.28 9.75
N ARG A 100 9.64 1.08 8.68
CA ARG A 100 10.41 2.34 8.66
C ARG A 100 9.78 3.41 9.54
N LEU A 101 8.47 3.54 9.55
CA LEU A 101 7.74 4.45 10.44
C LEU A 101 7.90 4.01 11.90
N GLY A 102 7.75 2.72 12.18
CA GLY A 102 8.02 2.16 13.51
C GLY A 102 9.45 2.49 13.98
N GLY A 103 10.46 2.34 13.10
CA GLY A 103 11.86 2.67 13.41
C GLY A 103 12.13 4.16 13.62
N ARG A 104 11.26 5.05 13.14
CA ARG A 104 11.38 6.50 13.38
C ARG A 104 11.00 6.87 14.82
N TYR A 105 9.95 6.24 15.35
CA TYR A 105 9.39 6.59 16.65
C TYR A 105 9.78 5.61 17.76
N LEU A 106 10.18 4.40 17.43
CA LEU A 106 10.42 3.31 18.36
C LEU A 106 11.85 2.74 18.18
N LYS A 107 12.42 2.20 19.28
CA LYS A 107 13.78 1.66 19.28
C LYS A 107 13.80 0.13 19.48
N GLY A 108 14.93 -0.48 19.18
CA GLY A 108 15.20 -1.89 19.45
C GLY A 108 14.35 -2.82 18.58
N GLN A 109 13.55 -3.69 19.21
CA GLN A 109 12.68 -4.67 18.54
C GLN A 109 11.29 -4.11 18.17
N ALA A 110 10.92 -2.96 18.70
CA ALA A 110 9.58 -2.42 18.52
C ALA A 110 9.17 -2.18 17.05
N PRO A 111 10.04 -1.76 16.12
CA PRO A 111 9.70 -1.67 14.69
C PRO A 111 9.27 -3.02 14.09
N LEU A 112 9.93 -4.11 14.46
CA LEU A 112 9.55 -5.44 14.02
C LEU A 112 8.19 -5.86 14.60
N ASN A 113 7.96 -5.60 15.90
CA ASN A 113 6.69 -5.89 16.56
C ASN A 113 5.53 -5.11 15.91
N THR A 114 5.77 -3.87 15.48
CA THR A 114 4.76 -3.07 14.75
C THR A 114 4.34 -3.77 13.45
N VAL A 115 5.30 -4.32 12.71
CA VAL A 115 4.96 -5.07 11.48
C VAL A 115 4.26 -6.39 11.81
N ILE A 116 4.70 -7.11 12.83
CA ILE A 116 4.03 -8.34 13.27
C ILE A 116 2.56 -8.05 13.60
N LEU A 117 2.29 -7.01 14.37
CA LEU A 117 0.92 -6.57 14.67
C LEU A 117 0.15 -6.21 13.41
N TYR A 118 0.76 -5.47 12.48
CA TYR A 118 0.13 -5.08 11.22
C TYR A 118 -0.29 -6.31 10.39
N VAL A 119 0.61 -7.29 10.20
CA VAL A 119 0.30 -8.49 9.41
C VAL A 119 -0.54 -9.53 10.18
N SER A 120 -0.73 -9.37 11.49
CA SER A 120 -1.64 -10.21 12.29
C SER A 120 -3.11 -9.82 12.12
N VAL A 121 -3.38 -8.62 11.57
CA VAL A 121 -4.76 -8.16 11.35
C VAL A 121 -5.37 -8.91 10.16
N GLY A 122 -6.42 -9.69 10.39
CA GLY A 122 -7.08 -10.49 9.37
C GLY A 122 -7.55 -9.68 8.15
N LEU A 123 -8.08 -8.47 8.39
CA LEU A 123 -8.52 -7.57 7.31
C LEU A 123 -7.34 -7.12 6.43
N VAL A 124 -6.17 -6.82 7.01
CA VAL A 124 -4.96 -6.46 6.26
C VAL A 124 -4.57 -7.61 5.32
N ASN A 125 -4.57 -8.85 5.83
CA ASN A 125 -4.25 -10.03 5.03
C ASN A 125 -5.26 -10.30 3.92
N GLN A 126 -6.54 -10.01 4.17
CA GLN A 126 -7.59 -10.14 3.16
C GLN A 126 -7.38 -9.10 2.05
N MET A 127 -7.20 -7.84 2.42
CA MET A 127 -7.05 -6.74 1.46
C MET A 127 -5.73 -6.80 0.68
N ALA A 128 -4.68 -7.43 1.23
CA ALA A 128 -3.36 -7.57 0.60
C ALA A 128 -3.40 -8.21 -0.80
N VAL A 129 -4.41 -9.07 -1.04
CA VAL A 129 -4.56 -9.81 -2.30
C VAL A 129 -5.96 -9.64 -2.90
N GLN A 130 -6.73 -8.67 -2.44
CA GLN A 130 -8.02 -8.35 -3.02
C GLN A 130 -7.84 -7.32 -4.15
N GLY A 131 -8.48 -7.54 -5.29
CA GLY A 131 -8.43 -6.68 -6.48
C GLY A 131 -9.19 -5.37 -6.29
N ARG A 132 -8.86 -4.63 -5.21
CA ARG A 132 -9.52 -3.39 -4.79
C ARG A 132 -8.51 -2.38 -4.26
N GLY A 133 -8.82 -1.09 -4.35
CA GLY A 133 -7.91 0.01 -4.03
C GLY A 133 -7.60 0.23 -2.54
N TYR A 134 -8.09 -0.60 -1.63
CA TYR A 134 -7.92 -0.35 -0.18
C TYR A 134 -6.47 -0.42 0.28
N THR A 135 -5.73 -1.44 -0.14
CA THR A 135 -4.31 -1.62 0.21
C THR A 135 -3.44 -0.51 -0.38
N LEU A 136 -3.74 -0.08 -1.62
CA LEU A 136 -3.10 1.08 -2.24
C LEU A 136 -3.42 2.37 -1.48
N GLY A 137 -4.66 2.54 -1.00
CA GLY A 137 -5.04 3.66 -0.14
C GLY A 137 -4.22 3.73 1.15
N ILE A 138 -3.97 2.58 1.80
CA ILE A 138 -3.07 2.49 2.97
C ILE A 138 -1.63 2.88 2.58
N THR A 139 -1.13 2.44 1.41
CA THR A 139 0.19 2.84 0.92
C THR A 139 0.29 4.36 0.79
N CYS A 140 -0.71 4.98 0.18
CA CYS A 140 -0.77 6.43 0.03
C CYS A 140 -0.80 7.15 1.39
N CYS A 141 -1.60 6.67 2.35
CA CYS A 141 -1.64 7.21 3.71
C CYS A 141 -0.27 7.15 4.41
N LEU A 142 0.38 5.98 4.38
CA LEU A 142 1.69 5.79 5.01
C LEU A 142 2.80 6.62 4.34
N LEU A 143 2.77 6.77 3.02
CA LEU A 143 3.70 7.63 2.28
C LEU A 143 3.47 9.11 2.59
N ALA A 144 2.21 9.55 2.64
CA ALA A 144 1.87 10.92 3.00
C ALA A 144 2.34 11.24 4.42
N TRP A 145 2.00 10.39 5.40
CA TRP A 145 2.43 10.55 6.79
C TRP A 145 3.96 10.61 6.91
N ARG A 146 4.66 9.64 6.31
CA ARG A 146 6.13 9.64 6.34
C ARG A 146 6.74 10.89 5.73
N SER A 147 6.18 11.38 4.63
CA SER A 147 6.68 12.56 3.93
C SER A 147 6.40 13.84 4.72
N MET A 148 5.19 13.95 5.29
CA MET A 148 4.83 15.06 6.20
C MET A 148 5.78 15.10 7.41
N ALA A 149 6.00 13.97 8.08
CA ALA A 149 6.92 13.89 9.21
C ALA A 149 8.34 14.34 8.83
N ALA A 150 8.81 14.02 7.62
CA ALA A 150 10.11 14.47 7.14
C ALA A 150 10.13 15.99 6.85
N VAL A 151 9.01 16.55 6.38
CA VAL A 151 8.89 18.00 6.15
C VAL A 151 8.88 18.77 7.47
N CYS A 152 8.16 18.28 8.49
CA CYS A 152 8.04 18.99 9.77
C CYS A 152 9.29 18.89 10.65
N GLU A 153 10.09 17.83 10.52
CA GLU A 153 11.23 17.59 11.40
C GLU A 153 12.59 18.10 10.84
N GLU A 154 12.70 18.25 9.52
CA GLU A 154 13.93 18.74 8.89
C GLU A 154 13.92 20.27 8.75
N GLU A 155 14.95 20.98 9.21
CA GLU A 155 15.07 22.45 9.04
C GLU A 155 15.04 22.87 7.55
N LYS A 156 15.56 22.01 6.66
CA LYS A 156 15.57 22.22 5.21
C LYS A 156 15.07 20.95 4.49
N PRO A 157 13.78 20.70 4.47
CA PRO A 157 13.24 19.50 3.88
C PRO A 157 13.47 19.45 2.37
N LYS A 158 13.83 18.28 1.88
CA LYS A 158 14.07 18.07 0.45
C LYS A 158 12.78 18.18 -0.33
N LYS A 159 12.81 18.86 -1.48
CA LYS A 159 11.63 19.05 -2.37
C LYS A 159 10.88 17.75 -2.71
N LYS A 160 11.58 16.62 -2.74
CA LYS A 160 10.99 15.29 -2.98
C LYS A 160 9.92 14.91 -1.94
N TYR A 161 10.05 15.34 -0.68
CA TYR A 161 9.07 15.01 0.35
C TYR A 161 7.75 15.74 0.12
N TYR A 162 7.78 17.00 -0.29
CA TYR A 162 6.58 17.73 -0.70
C TYR A 162 5.89 17.07 -1.89
N LEU A 163 6.69 16.67 -2.90
CA LEU A 163 6.14 16.00 -4.09
C LEU A 163 5.49 14.67 -3.73
N ILE A 164 6.18 13.80 -2.95
CA ILE A 164 5.64 12.51 -2.52
C ILE A 164 4.36 12.72 -1.69
N TYR A 165 4.35 13.71 -0.80
CA TYR A 165 3.20 14.05 0.02
C TYR A 165 1.98 14.38 -0.85
N ILE A 166 2.12 15.37 -1.76
CA ILE A 166 1.03 15.81 -2.65
C ILE A 166 0.54 14.67 -3.54
N LEU A 167 1.45 13.92 -4.16
CA LEU A 167 1.09 12.80 -5.03
C LEU A 167 0.38 11.68 -4.25
N SER A 168 0.80 11.43 -3.01
CA SER A 168 0.15 10.41 -2.17
C SER A 168 -1.27 10.83 -1.78
N LEU A 169 -1.50 12.09 -1.44
CA LEU A 169 -2.86 12.61 -1.15
C LEU A 169 -3.74 12.51 -2.40
N ALA A 170 -3.24 12.98 -3.54
CA ALA A 170 -3.98 12.97 -4.80
C ALA A 170 -4.32 11.54 -5.25
N LEU A 171 -3.33 10.63 -5.26
CA LEU A 171 -3.56 9.23 -5.64
C LEU A 171 -4.49 8.52 -4.64
N GLY A 172 -4.34 8.80 -3.35
CA GLY A 172 -5.22 8.26 -2.32
C GLY A 172 -6.68 8.60 -2.56
N LEU A 173 -7.00 9.88 -2.81
CA LEU A 173 -8.36 10.34 -3.12
C LEU A 173 -8.86 9.79 -4.46
N TYR A 174 -8.00 9.77 -5.48
CA TYR A 174 -8.34 9.24 -6.80
C TYR A 174 -8.56 7.72 -6.79
N THR A 175 -7.96 7.02 -5.82
CA THR A 175 -8.17 5.57 -5.66
C THR A 175 -9.47 5.27 -4.93
N VAL A 176 -9.69 5.85 -3.75
CA VAL A 176 -10.89 5.64 -2.94
C VAL A 176 -11.32 6.98 -2.33
N TYR A 177 -12.48 7.49 -2.70
CA TYR A 177 -12.97 8.79 -2.21
C TYR A 177 -13.07 8.86 -0.68
N ARG A 178 -13.35 7.74 0.00
CA ARG A 178 -13.39 7.67 1.47
C ARG A 178 -12.03 7.94 2.13
N ASN A 179 -10.94 7.93 1.38
CA ASN A 179 -9.64 8.33 1.89
C ASN A 179 -9.60 9.80 2.36
N VAL A 180 -10.61 10.60 2.04
CA VAL A 180 -10.81 11.95 2.58
C VAL A 180 -10.71 11.99 4.11
N TYR A 181 -11.14 10.92 4.79
CA TYR A 181 -11.10 10.85 6.27
C TYR A 181 -9.69 10.87 6.86
N TRP A 182 -8.68 10.38 6.15
CA TRP A 182 -7.29 10.53 6.60
C TRP A 182 -6.54 11.67 5.89
N VAL A 183 -7.01 12.08 4.71
CA VAL A 183 -6.41 13.20 3.96
C VAL A 183 -6.61 14.52 4.71
N ILE A 184 -7.83 14.79 5.20
CA ILE A 184 -8.13 16.03 5.93
C ILE A 184 -7.24 16.21 7.16
N PRO A 185 -7.15 15.25 8.10
CA PRO A 185 -6.24 15.37 9.25
C PRO A 185 -4.79 15.63 8.83
N LEU A 186 -4.26 14.90 7.84
CA LEU A 186 -2.88 15.10 7.39
C LEU A 186 -2.65 16.48 6.77
N CYS A 187 -3.66 17.08 6.12
CA CYS A 187 -3.56 18.44 5.61
C CYS A 187 -3.57 19.48 6.73
N ILE A 188 -4.31 19.24 7.82
CA ILE A 188 -4.36 20.15 8.97
C ILE A 188 -3.05 20.10 9.74
N ASP A 189 -2.48 18.92 9.96
CA ASP A 189 -1.21 18.73 10.68
C ASP A 189 0.01 19.30 9.92
N ALA A 190 -0.13 19.59 8.62
CA ALA A 190 0.95 20.12 7.78
C ALA A 190 1.00 21.66 7.76
N VAL A 191 0.04 22.36 8.40
CA VAL A 191 -0.03 23.83 8.51
C VAL A 191 0.47 24.29 9.87
#